data_18b04fffc178c64626b58a7ac8d8b0aa
#
_entry.id   18b04fffc178c64626b58a7ac8d8b0aa
#
_cell.length_a   1.000
_cell.length_b   1.000
_cell.length_c   1.000
_cell.angle_alpha   90.00
_cell.angle_beta   90.00
_cell.angle_gamma   90.00
#
_symmetry.space_group_name_H-M   'P 1'
#
loop_
_entity.id
_entity.type
_entity.pdbx_description
1 polymer ?
#
loop_
_entity_poly.entity_id
_entity_poly.type
_entity_poly.pdbx_seq_one_letter_code
_entity_poly.pdbx_strand_id
1 'polypeptide(L)'
;VPIEKLAPNPDQPRRDFVQENLEELAASIREKGVIQPLIVRPDPKSDGSFQIVAGERRWRAAQLAQLHDLPVLIRELDDTEVLEVAIIENIQRADLNAVEEAMGYRQLMDRFGHTQENLARALGKSRSHIANVMRLLGLPEEILAYLRDGKLSAGHARALITADDPIGLARKAVEKGLSVREVERLAKKPKGNGKPRQRQQGGEKDADTRAIEADLSAN
;
A
#
# COMPACT_ATOMS: atom_id res chain seq x y z
N VAL A 1 9.17 -33.10 -4.57
CA VAL A 1 10.10 -32.94 -5.69
C VAL A 1 11.51 -32.79 -5.12
N PRO A 2 12.52 -33.50 -5.70
CA PRO A 2 13.92 -33.32 -5.30
C PRO A 2 14.36 -31.86 -5.41
N ILE A 3 15.07 -31.36 -4.36
CA ILE A 3 15.46 -29.94 -4.25
C ILE A 3 16.39 -29.50 -5.38
N GLU A 4 17.16 -30.43 -5.94
CA GLU A 4 18.06 -30.23 -7.08
C GLU A 4 17.34 -29.96 -8.40
N LYS A 5 16.06 -30.35 -8.51
CA LYS A 5 15.21 -30.08 -9.67
C LYS A 5 14.50 -28.73 -9.60
N LEU A 6 14.71 -27.98 -8.52
CA LEU A 6 14.11 -26.66 -8.30
C LEU A 6 15.12 -25.56 -8.60
N ALA A 7 14.77 -24.65 -9.51
CA ALA A 7 15.59 -23.48 -9.85
C ALA A 7 14.87 -22.18 -9.48
N PRO A 8 15.60 -21.15 -8.98
CA PRO A 8 15.00 -19.85 -8.72
C PRO A 8 14.61 -19.17 -10.02
N ASN A 9 13.57 -18.33 -9.98
CA ASN A 9 13.22 -17.50 -11.11
C ASN A 9 14.23 -16.31 -11.21
N PRO A 10 14.94 -16.13 -12.35
CA PRO A 10 15.89 -15.03 -12.53
C PRO A 10 15.24 -13.65 -12.47
N ASP A 11 13.95 -13.54 -12.75
CA ASP A 11 13.17 -12.29 -12.75
C ASP A 11 12.54 -11.96 -11.38
N GLN A 12 12.90 -12.70 -10.33
CA GLN A 12 12.42 -12.42 -8.97
C GLN A 12 12.89 -11.03 -8.50
N PRO A 13 11.98 -10.17 -8.04
CA PRO A 13 12.31 -8.81 -7.61
C PRO A 13 13.12 -8.77 -6.30
N ARG A 14 13.04 -9.83 -5.49
CA ARG A 14 13.74 -9.91 -4.21
C ARG A 14 15.08 -10.62 -4.34
N ARG A 15 16.17 -9.85 -4.17
CA ARG A 15 17.55 -10.39 -4.18
C ARG A 15 18.21 -10.39 -2.80
N ASP A 16 17.73 -9.55 -1.88
CA ASP A 16 18.32 -9.41 -0.56
C ASP A 16 17.55 -10.25 0.48
N PHE A 17 18.25 -11.20 1.08
CA PHE A 17 17.76 -12.02 2.17
C PHE A 17 18.67 -11.80 3.39
N VAL A 18 18.08 -11.34 4.49
CA VAL A 18 18.81 -11.21 5.76
C VAL A 18 19.16 -12.63 6.24
N GLN A 19 20.45 -12.89 6.41
CA GLN A 19 20.99 -14.21 6.71
C GLN A 19 20.40 -14.81 8.01
N GLU A 20 20.30 -14.00 9.07
CA GLU A 20 19.72 -14.43 10.36
C GLU A 20 18.30 -14.97 10.23
N ASN A 21 17.44 -14.26 9.48
CA ASN A 21 16.05 -14.67 9.24
C ASN A 21 15.95 -15.96 8.40
N LEU A 22 16.99 -16.29 7.64
CA LEU A 22 17.04 -17.51 6.85
C LEU A 22 17.44 -18.69 7.71
N GLU A 23 18.37 -18.49 8.62
CA GLU A 23 18.85 -19.50 9.58
C GLU A 23 17.77 -19.90 10.59
N GLU A 24 17.00 -18.94 11.12
CA GLU A 24 15.83 -19.21 11.94
C GLU A 24 14.78 -20.06 11.20
N LEU A 25 14.50 -19.70 9.95
CA LEU A 25 13.57 -20.45 9.12
C LEU A 25 14.11 -21.87 8.83
N ALA A 26 15.42 -22.01 8.57
CA ALA A 26 16.06 -23.32 8.37
C ALA A 26 15.99 -24.20 9.61
N ALA A 27 16.16 -23.62 10.82
CA ALA A 27 15.99 -24.34 12.07
C ALA A 27 14.56 -24.86 12.25
N SER A 28 13.56 -24.01 11.98
CA SER A 28 12.14 -24.40 12.01
C SER A 28 11.81 -25.50 10.99
N ILE A 29 12.35 -25.38 9.77
CA ILE A 29 12.15 -26.37 8.69
C ILE A 29 12.81 -27.71 9.04
N ARG A 30 13.95 -27.69 9.73
CA ARG A 30 14.63 -28.91 10.18
C ARG A 30 13.81 -29.69 11.22
N GLU A 31 13.08 -28.96 12.07
CA GLU A 31 12.25 -29.56 13.13
C GLU A 31 10.88 -30.01 12.60
N LYS A 32 10.21 -29.18 11.79
CA LYS A 32 8.79 -29.34 11.43
C LYS A 32 8.55 -29.68 9.94
N GLY A 33 9.61 -29.69 9.15
CA GLY A 33 9.49 -29.77 7.70
C GLY A 33 8.94 -28.48 7.07
N VAL A 34 8.72 -28.53 5.76
CA VAL A 34 8.08 -27.41 5.01
C VAL A 34 6.57 -27.60 5.06
N ILE A 35 5.90 -26.88 5.95
CA ILE A 35 4.45 -26.98 6.16
C ILE A 35 3.67 -26.43 4.97
N GLN A 36 4.12 -25.29 4.41
CA GLN A 36 3.47 -24.65 3.27
C GLN A 36 4.23 -25.00 1.98
N PRO A 37 3.61 -25.69 0.99
CA PRO A 37 4.26 -26.03 -0.26
C PRO A 37 4.76 -24.80 -1.04
N LEU A 38 5.81 -24.98 -1.83
CA LEU A 38 6.23 -24.00 -2.82
C LEU A 38 5.30 -24.06 -4.04
N ILE A 39 5.14 -22.94 -4.73
CA ILE A 39 4.47 -22.91 -6.03
C ILE A 39 5.56 -22.94 -7.09
N VAL A 40 5.48 -23.91 -7.99
CA VAL A 40 6.45 -24.12 -9.07
C VAL A 40 5.74 -24.32 -10.40
N ARG A 41 6.44 -24.02 -11.50
CA ARG A 41 6.02 -24.40 -12.86
C ARG A 41 7.07 -25.31 -13.50
N PRO A 42 6.73 -26.10 -14.52
CA PRO A 42 7.73 -26.75 -15.36
C PRO A 42 8.72 -25.70 -15.91
N ASP A 43 10.02 -26.00 -15.86
CA ASP A 43 11.02 -25.07 -16.39
C ASP A 43 10.97 -25.10 -17.93
N PRO A 44 10.67 -23.97 -18.60
CA PRO A 44 10.61 -23.94 -20.06
C PRO A 44 11.96 -24.18 -20.74
N LYS A 45 13.06 -24.12 -19.99
CA LYS A 45 14.44 -24.28 -20.51
C LYS A 45 15.06 -25.65 -20.20
N SER A 46 14.48 -26.42 -19.27
CA SER A 46 15.06 -27.66 -18.79
C SER A 46 13.99 -28.71 -18.50
N ASP A 47 13.89 -29.70 -19.35
CA ASP A 47 12.90 -30.78 -19.16
C ASP A 47 13.14 -31.57 -17.85
N GLY A 48 12.08 -31.86 -17.14
CA GLY A 48 12.12 -32.55 -15.84
C GLY A 48 12.57 -31.71 -14.65
N SER A 49 12.81 -30.40 -14.83
CA SER A 49 13.09 -29.41 -13.79
C SER A 49 11.90 -28.45 -13.59
N PHE A 50 11.92 -27.73 -12.49
CA PHE A 50 10.84 -26.81 -12.13
C PHE A 50 11.41 -25.45 -11.73
N GLN A 51 10.77 -24.38 -12.18
CA GLN A 51 11.08 -23.01 -11.79
C GLN A 51 10.19 -22.58 -10.61
N ILE A 52 10.80 -22.01 -9.57
CA ILE A 52 10.09 -21.52 -8.39
C ILE A 52 9.34 -20.23 -8.74
N VAL A 53 8.03 -20.24 -8.59
CA VAL A 53 7.15 -19.07 -8.78
C VAL A 53 6.99 -18.32 -7.46
N ALA A 54 6.73 -19.06 -6.36
CA ALA A 54 6.62 -18.49 -5.01
C ALA A 54 7.22 -19.42 -3.95
N GLY A 55 7.81 -18.84 -2.91
CA GLY A 55 8.39 -19.57 -1.79
C GLY A 55 9.91 -19.72 -1.84
N GLU A 56 10.65 -18.85 -2.53
CA GLU A 56 12.12 -18.92 -2.64
C GLU A 56 12.83 -18.92 -1.28
N ARG A 57 12.33 -18.16 -0.27
CA ARG A 57 12.89 -18.20 1.09
C ARG A 57 12.83 -19.61 1.69
N ARG A 58 11.71 -20.32 1.49
CA ARG A 58 11.54 -21.72 1.98
C ARG A 58 12.50 -22.68 1.28
N TRP A 59 12.68 -22.50 -0.03
CA TRP A 59 13.67 -23.29 -0.79
C TRP A 59 15.09 -23.05 -0.30
N ARG A 60 15.53 -21.80 -0.12
CA ARG A 60 16.86 -21.49 0.42
C ARG A 60 17.05 -21.99 1.84
N ALA A 61 16.06 -21.83 2.70
CA ALA A 61 16.10 -22.33 4.07
C ALA A 61 16.11 -23.87 4.11
N ALA A 62 15.42 -24.54 3.19
CA ALA A 62 15.45 -25.99 3.08
C ALA A 62 16.81 -26.52 2.60
N GLN A 63 17.51 -25.80 1.72
CA GLN A 63 18.91 -26.12 1.37
C GLN A 63 19.83 -26.02 2.59
N LEU A 64 19.70 -24.95 3.41
CA LEU A 64 20.45 -24.82 4.67
C LEU A 64 20.06 -25.90 5.68
N ALA A 65 18.81 -26.38 5.65
CA ALA A 65 18.34 -27.48 6.46
C ALA A 65 18.74 -28.86 5.94
N GLN A 66 19.37 -28.94 4.76
CA GLN A 66 19.81 -30.17 4.09
C GLN A 66 18.65 -31.15 3.78
N LEU A 67 17.48 -30.61 3.41
CA LEU A 67 16.37 -31.44 2.95
C LEU A 67 16.60 -31.87 1.51
N HIS A 68 16.27 -33.14 1.20
CA HIS A 68 16.38 -33.71 -0.14
C HIS A 68 15.15 -33.46 -0.99
N ASP A 69 13.97 -33.46 -0.38
CA ASP A 69 12.68 -33.30 -1.06
C ASP A 69 11.87 -32.18 -0.47
N LEU A 70 11.15 -31.46 -1.34
CA LEU A 70 10.25 -30.38 -0.94
C LEU A 70 8.82 -30.61 -1.44
N PRO A 71 7.82 -30.31 -0.61
CA PRO A 71 6.44 -30.27 -1.07
C PRO A 71 6.25 -29.09 -2.01
N VAL A 72 5.72 -29.36 -3.19
CA VAL A 72 5.47 -28.35 -4.23
C VAL A 72 4.05 -28.46 -4.77
N LEU A 73 3.49 -27.34 -5.18
CA LEU A 73 2.29 -27.24 -5.97
C LEU A 73 2.71 -26.89 -7.41
N ILE A 74 2.60 -27.85 -8.32
CA ILE A 74 2.93 -27.63 -9.72
C ILE A 74 1.76 -26.93 -10.40
N ARG A 75 2.04 -25.82 -11.09
CA ARG A 75 1.10 -25.05 -11.90
C ARG A 75 1.68 -24.84 -13.29
N GLU A 76 0.86 -25.04 -14.31
CA GLU A 76 1.20 -24.63 -15.67
C GLU A 76 0.89 -23.13 -15.78
N LEU A 77 1.93 -22.31 -15.70
CA LEU A 77 1.83 -20.85 -15.74
C LEU A 77 2.74 -20.33 -16.85
N ASP A 78 2.25 -19.41 -17.65
CA ASP A 78 3.08 -18.68 -18.60
C ASP A 78 3.93 -17.59 -17.87
N ASP A 79 4.84 -16.92 -18.59
CA ASP A 79 5.73 -15.92 -18.01
C ASP A 79 4.95 -14.72 -17.44
N THR A 80 3.81 -14.39 -18.04
CA THR A 80 2.94 -13.29 -17.61
C THR A 80 2.26 -13.65 -16.28
N GLU A 81 1.71 -14.83 -16.19
CA GLU A 81 1.07 -15.35 -14.97
C GLU A 81 2.07 -15.53 -13.83
N VAL A 82 3.29 -15.97 -14.13
CA VAL A 82 4.38 -16.04 -13.12
C VAL A 82 4.70 -14.68 -12.55
N LEU A 83 4.81 -13.65 -13.41
CA LEU A 83 5.07 -12.29 -12.97
C LEU A 83 3.90 -11.73 -12.14
N GLU A 84 2.66 -12.02 -12.53
CA GLU A 84 1.46 -11.65 -11.79
C GLU A 84 1.46 -12.23 -10.37
N VAL A 85 1.69 -13.55 -10.26
CA VAL A 85 1.78 -14.24 -8.95
C VAL A 85 2.90 -13.67 -8.09
N ALA A 86 4.06 -13.37 -8.68
CA ALA A 86 5.18 -12.77 -7.94
C ALA A 86 4.86 -11.37 -7.40
N ILE A 87 4.13 -10.55 -8.15
CA ILE A 87 3.69 -9.22 -7.70
C ILE A 87 2.64 -9.34 -6.58
N ILE A 88 1.66 -10.25 -6.74
CA ILE A 88 0.64 -10.50 -5.72
C ILE A 88 1.28 -10.98 -4.42
N GLU A 89 2.22 -11.92 -4.48
CA GLU A 89 2.96 -12.40 -3.30
C GLU A 89 3.73 -11.27 -2.62
N ASN A 90 4.40 -10.43 -3.41
CA ASN A 90 5.13 -9.29 -2.89
C ASN A 90 4.20 -8.26 -2.20
N ILE A 91 3.02 -7.98 -2.76
CA ILE A 91 2.02 -7.08 -2.15
C ILE A 91 1.47 -7.63 -0.83
N GLN A 92 1.43 -8.95 -0.64
CA GLN A 92 0.92 -9.58 0.58
C GLN A 92 1.93 -9.57 1.73
N ARG A 93 3.12 -9.01 1.54
CA ARG A 93 4.12 -8.90 2.60
C ARG A 93 3.69 -7.89 3.65
N ALA A 94 4.00 -8.21 4.92
CA ALA A 94 3.63 -7.37 6.06
C ALA A 94 4.52 -6.11 6.22
N ASP A 95 5.68 -6.09 5.56
CA ASP A 95 6.70 -5.05 5.68
C ASP A 95 6.68 -4.00 4.54
N LEU A 96 5.68 -4.06 3.65
CA LEU A 96 5.52 -3.09 2.57
C LEU A 96 5.12 -1.70 3.07
N ASN A 97 5.80 -0.68 2.55
CA ASN A 97 5.31 0.68 2.72
C ASN A 97 4.15 1.00 1.74
N ALA A 98 3.38 2.04 2.05
CA ALA A 98 2.19 2.40 1.27
C ALA A 98 2.50 2.80 -0.19
N VAL A 99 3.72 3.27 -0.49
CA VAL A 99 4.14 3.63 -1.85
C VAL A 99 4.44 2.37 -2.66
N GLU A 100 5.13 1.39 -2.07
CA GLU A 100 5.38 0.08 -2.69
C GLU A 100 4.08 -0.67 -2.97
N GLU A 101 3.16 -0.66 -2.00
CA GLU A 101 1.82 -1.24 -2.16
C GLU A 101 1.08 -0.59 -3.34
N ALA A 102 1.11 0.75 -3.43
CA ALA A 102 0.50 1.49 -4.54
C ALA A 102 1.14 1.16 -5.90
N MET A 103 2.47 1.04 -5.96
CA MET A 103 3.20 0.67 -7.18
C MET A 103 2.83 -0.76 -7.63
N GLY A 104 2.72 -1.69 -6.70
CA GLY A 104 2.27 -3.05 -6.99
C GLY A 104 0.86 -3.09 -7.59
N TYR A 105 -0.08 -2.34 -6.99
CA TYR A 105 -1.44 -2.23 -7.55
C TYR A 105 -1.44 -1.62 -8.96
N ARG A 106 -0.68 -0.55 -9.18
CA ARG A 106 -0.54 0.06 -10.50
C ARG A 106 0.01 -0.94 -11.50
N GLN A 107 1.05 -1.68 -11.16
CA GLN A 107 1.66 -2.68 -12.03
C GLN A 107 0.67 -3.79 -12.41
N LEU A 108 -0.16 -4.26 -11.47
CA LEU A 108 -1.20 -5.24 -11.75
C LEU A 108 -2.29 -4.69 -12.67
N MET A 109 -2.67 -3.42 -12.51
CA MET A 109 -3.66 -2.78 -13.37
C MET A 109 -3.12 -2.53 -14.79
N ASP A 110 -1.91 -1.97 -14.90
CA ASP A 110 -1.36 -1.53 -16.19
C ASP A 110 -0.88 -2.70 -17.04
N ARG A 111 -0.31 -3.76 -16.44
CA ARG A 111 0.26 -4.90 -17.17
C ARG A 111 -0.73 -6.06 -17.39
N PHE A 112 -1.61 -6.28 -16.41
CA PHE A 112 -2.49 -7.46 -16.40
C PHE A 112 -3.97 -7.08 -16.53
N GLY A 113 -4.30 -5.78 -16.66
CA GLY A 113 -5.66 -5.32 -16.89
C GLY A 113 -6.60 -5.48 -15.69
N HIS A 114 -6.06 -5.67 -14.48
CA HIS A 114 -6.89 -5.77 -13.29
C HIS A 114 -7.64 -4.47 -13.01
N THR A 115 -8.89 -4.60 -12.60
CA THR A 115 -9.65 -3.49 -12.05
C THR A 115 -9.42 -3.36 -10.56
N GLN A 116 -9.63 -2.16 -9.99
CA GLN A 116 -9.56 -1.97 -8.53
C GLN A 116 -10.49 -2.93 -7.76
N GLU A 117 -11.61 -3.30 -8.34
CA GLU A 117 -12.56 -4.24 -7.75
C GLU A 117 -12.02 -5.66 -7.73
N ASN A 118 -11.41 -6.11 -8.85
CA ASN A 118 -10.79 -7.43 -8.94
C ASN A 118 -9.62 -7.54 -7.96
N LEU A 119 -8.77 -6.52 -7.87
CA LEU A 119 -7.67 -6.46 -6.89
C LEU A 119 -8.18 -6.49 -5.45
N ALA A 120 -9.22 -5.74 -5.14
CA ALA A 120 -9.83 -5.75 -3.80
C ALA A 120 -10.29 -7.14 -3.40
N ARG A 121 -10.96 -7.86 -4.31
CA ARG A 121 -11.43 -9.23 -4.09
C ARG A 121 -10.26 -10.21 -3.94
N ALA A 122 -9.28 -10.15 -4.85
CA ALA A 122 -8.14 -11.08 -4.85
C ALA A 122 -7.24 -10.92 -3.62
N LEU A 123 -7.08 -9.69 -3.12
CA LEU A 123 -6.22 -9.37 -1.99
C LEU A 123 -6.94 -9.30 -0.64
N GLY A 124 -8.27 -9.52 -0.61
CA GLY A 124 -9.07 -9.42 0.62
C GLY A 124 -9.12 -8.00 1.19
N LYS A 125 -8.98 -6.97 0.34
CA LYS A 125 -9.02 -5.55 0.73
C LYS A 125 -10.33 -4.90 0.27
N SER A 126 -10.68 -3.74 0.81
CA SER A 126 -11.79 -2.97 0.28
C SER A 126 -11.39 -2.21 -0.98
N ARG A 127 -12.32 -2.00 -1.92
CA ARG A 127 -12.09 -1.15 -3.11
C ARG A 127 -11.64 0.26 -2.72
N SER A 128 -12.22 0.81 -1.64
CA SER A 128 -11.82 2.13 -1.13
C SER A 128 -10.39 2.14 -0.59
N HIS A 129 -9.89 1.04 -0.01
CA HIS A 129 -8.49 0.92 0.37
C HIS A 129 -7.58 1.00 -0.86
N ILE A 130 -7.84 0.17 -1.88
CA ILE A 130 -7.07 0.18 -3.14
C ILE A 130 -7.05 1.58 -3.76
N ALA A 131 -8.23 2.22 -3.89
CA ALA A 131 -8.35 3.57 -4.46
C ALA A 131 -7.55 4.62 -3.65
N ASN A 132 -7.60 4.56 -2.31
CA ASN A 132 -6.87 5.48 -1.45
C ASN A 132 -5.36 5.30 -1.54
N VAL A 133 -4.88 4.06 -1.61
CA VAL A 133 -3.45 3.75 -1.77
C VAL A 133 -2.97 4.19 -3.15
N MET A 134 -3.71 3.91 -4.22
CA MET A 134 -3.39 4.35 -5.58
C MET A 134 -3.28 5.87 -5.72
N ARG A 135 -4.11 6.64 -5.01
CA ARG A 135 -4.06 8.11 -5.03
C ARG A 135 -2.75 8.68 -4.49
N LEU A 136 -2.02 7.93 -3.66
CA LEU A 136 -0.72 8.36 -3.14
C LEU A 136 0.30 8.60 -4.25
N LEU A 137 0.24 7.83 -5.34
CA LEU A 137 1.16 7.98 -6.48
C LEU A 137 0.98 9.32 -7.25
N GLY A 138 -0.06 10.07 -6.97
CA GLY A 138 -0.25 11.43 -7.47
C GLY A 138 0.45 12.52 -6.66
N LEU A 139 1.06 12.16 -5.53
CA LEU A 139 1.81 13.10 -4.69
C LEU A 139 3.20 13.40 -5.28
N PRO A 140 3.76 14.59 -5.03
CA PRO A 140 5.14 14.92 -5.39
C PRO A 140 6.15 13.92 -4.83
N GLU A 141 7.25 13.70 -5.57
CA GLU A 141 8.28 12.71 -5.23
C GLU A 141 8.91 12.93 -3.84
N GLU A 142 9.04 14.18 -3.39
CA GLU A 142 9.54 14.49 -2.05
C GLU A 142 8.65 13.89 -0.94
N ILE A 143 7.33 13.92 -1.14
CA ILE A 143 6.38 13.34 -0.18
C ILE A 143 6.43 11.81 -0.24
N LEU A 144 6.58 11.25 -1.45
CA LEU A 144 6.75 9.80 -1.62
C LEU A 144 8.03 9.31 -0.95
N ALA A 145 9.12 10.09 -0.99
CA ALA A 145 10.34 9.79 -0.27
C ALA A 145 10.12 9.76 1.25
N TYR A 146 9.43 10.75 1.83
CA TYR A 146 9.09 10.73 3.25
C TYR A 146 8.23 9.53 3.66
N LEU A 147 7.35 9.06 2.77
CA LEU A 147 6.56 7.86 3.01
C LEU A 147 7.41 6.58 2.98
N ARG A 148 8.35 6.46 2.03
CA ARG A 148 9.28 5.34 1.94
C ARG A 148 10.20 5.26 3.16
N ASP A 149 10.69 6.43 3.61
CA ASP A 149 11.53 6.55 4.79
C ASP A 149 10.77 6.37 6.12
N GLY A 150 9.45 6.20 6.09
CA GLY A 150 8.61 6.11 7.30
C GLY A 150 8.49 7.41 8.10
N LYS A 151 8.98 8.56 7.57
CA LYS A 151 8.84 9.89 8.19
C LYS A 151 7.40 10.39 8.17
N LEU A 152 6.61 9.97 7.19
CA LEU A 152 5.18 10.21 7.09
C LEU A 152 4.43 8.89 6.95
N SER A 153 3.24 8.79 7.53
CA SER A 153 2.35 7.65 7.35
C SER A 153 1.38 7.84 6.18
N ALA A 154 0.75 6.76 5.71
CA ALA A 154 -0.32 6.83 4.71
C ALA A 154 -1.48 7.76 5.12
N GLY A 155 -1.73 7.92 6.42
CA GLY A 155 -2.70 8.89 6.95
C GLY A 155 -2.31 10.33 6.65
N HIS A 156 -1.04 10.69 6.89
CA HIS A 156 -0.51 12.00 6.55
C HIS A 156 -0.61 12.27 5.04
N ALA A 157 -0.21 11.29 4.22
CA ALA A 157 -0.28 11.43 2.77
C ALA A 157 -1.71 11.70 2.27
N ARG A 158 -2.72 11.01 2.81
CA ARG A 158 -4.14 11.26 2.44
C ARG A 158 -4.57 12.69 2.76
N ALA A 159 -4.14 13.23 3.88
CA ALA A 159 -4.42 14.62 4.24
C ALA A 159 -3.72 15.60 3.27
N LEU A 160 -2.48 15.29 2.86
CA LEU A 160 -1.69 16.10 1.93
C LEU A 160 -2.27 16.14 0.51
N ILE A 161 -2.96 15.11 0.05
CA ILE A 161 -3.62 15.08 -1.28
C ILE A 161 -4.61 16.25 -1.44
N THR A 162 -5.22 16.71 -0.34
CA THR A 162 -6.24 17.75 -0.36
C THR A 162 -5.69 19.14 0.01
N ALA A 163 -4.40 19.25 0.28
CA ALA A 163 -3.76 20.51 0.67
C ALA A 163 -3.41 21.37 -0.54
N ASP A 164 -3.55 22.70 -0.41
CA ASP A 164 -3.15 23.67 -1.43
C ASP A 164 -1.63 23.70 -1.67
N ASP A 165 -0.85 23.48 -0.60
CA ASP A 165 0.60 23.36 -0.62
C ASP A 165 1.02 22.07 0.07
N PRO A 166 0.98 20.93 -0.63
CA PRO A 166 1.28 19.64 -0.02
C PRO A 166 2.75 19.51 0.39
N ILE A 167 3.69 20.10 -0.36
CA ILE A 167 5.13 20.02 -0.06
C ILE A 167 5.48 20.82 1.20
N GLY A 168 5.05 22.08 1.26
CA GLY A 168 5.30 22.92 2.45
C GLY A 168 4.68 22.34 3.72
N LEU A 169 3.47 21.78 3.60
CA LEU A 169 2.80 21.13 4.73
C LEU A 169 3.48 19.82 5.13
N ALA A 170 3.99 19.03 4.16
CA ALA A 170 4.74 17.80 4.44
C ALA A 170 6.05 18.08 5.19
N ARG A 171 6.85 19.06 4.74
CA ARG A 171 8.07 19.50 5.42
C ARG A 171 7.79 19.89 6.87
N LYS A 172 6.75 20.73 7.06
CA LYS A 172 6.33 21.15 8.39
C LYS A 172 5.87 19.99 9.27
N ALA A 173 5.20 19.00 8.69
CA ALA A 173 4.76 17.80 9.42
C ALA A 173 5.96 16.97 9.90
N VAL A 174 6.99 16.80 9.05
CA VAL A 174 8.22 16.09 9.41
C VAL A 174 9.02 16.84 10.44
N GLU A 175 9.24 18.16 10.25
CA GLU A 175 10.05 18.99 11.18
C GLU A 175 9.45 19.08 12.58
N LYS A 176 8.12 19.19 12.67
CA LYS A 176 7.41 19.42 13.95
C LYS A 176 6.80 18.13 14.53
N GLY A 177 6.93 17.00 13.86
CA GLY A 177 6.32 15.75 14.31
C GLY A 177 4.80 15.82 14.41
N LEU A 178 4.13 16.51 13.46
CA LEU A 178 2.68 16.71 13.51
C LEU A 178 1.93 15.38 13.37
N SER A 179 0.85 15.25 14.12
CA SER A 179 -0.08 14.12 13.97
C SER A 179 -0.93 14.23 12.69
N VAL A 180 -1.48 13.11 12.22
CA VAL A 180 -2.40 13.08 11.06
C VAL A 180 -3.54 14.09 11.21
N ARG A 181 -4.15 14.18 12.41
CA ARG A 181 -5.25 15.12 12.69
C ARG A 181 -4.83 16.60 12.58
N GLU A 182 -3.61 16.91 12.97
CA GLU A 182 -3.06 18.28 12.83
C GLU A 182 -2.82 18.62 11.37
N VAL A 183 -2.27 17.68 10.59
CA VAL A 183 -2.08 17.85 9.14
C VAL A 183 -3.42 17.99 8.44
N GLU A 184 -4.43 17.18 8.74
CA GLU A 184 -5.79 17.32 8.20
C GLU A 184 -6.42 18.69 8.51
N ARG A 185 -6.23 19.19 9.73
CA ARG A 185 -6.73 20.51 10.13
C ARG A 185 -6.04 21.64 9.36
N LEU A 186 -4.72 21.52 9.13
CA LEU A 186 -3.95 22.49 8.37
C LEU A 186 -4.25 22.44 6.88
N ALA A 187 -4.44 21.24 6.32
CA ALA A 187 -4.83 21.04 4.92
C ALA A 187 -6.21 21.65 4.59
N LYS A 188 -7.14 21.59 5.55
CA LYS A 188 -8.51 22.16 5.42
C LYS A 188 -8.60 23.66 5.67
N LYS A 189 -7.55 24.33 6.19
CA LYS A 189 -7.58 25.77 6.38
C LYS A 189 -7.40 26.44 5.03
N PRO A 190 -8.42 27.20 4.51
CA PRO A 190 -8.22 28.02 3.34
C PRO A 190 -7.13 29.05 3.66
N LYS A 191 -6.20 29.29 2.73
CA LYS A 191 -5.28 30.42 2.80
C LYS A 191 -6.12 31.66 3.06
N GLY A 192 -6.00 32.19 4.29
CA GLY A 192 -6.65 33.40 4.68
C GLY A 192 -6.12 34.61 3.88
N ASN A 193 -6.77 34.89 2.77
CA ASN A 193 -6.83 36.22 2.20
C ASN A 193 -8.31 36.56 2.03
N GLY A 194 -8.95 36.76 3.15
CA GLY A 194 -10.29 37.32 3.30
C GLY A 194 -10.28 38.10 4.59
N LYS A 195 -10.18 39.44 4.48
CA LYS A 195 -10.47 40.36 5.57
C LYS A 195 -11.65 39.83 6.40
N PRO A 196 -11.62 39.89 7.72
CA PRO A 196 -12.77 39.54 8.51
C PRO A 196 -13.96 40.34 7.96
N ARG A 197 -14.99 39.68 7.46
CA ARG A 197 -16.29 40.31 7.25
C ARG A 197 -16.68 40.88 8.59
N GLN A 198 -16.51 42.20 8.76
CA GLN A 198 -17.17 42.96 9.79
C GLN A 198 -18.64 42.54 9.75
N ARG A 199 -19.09 41.86 10.80
CA ARG A 199 -20.50 41.77 11.09
C ARG A 199 -20.97 43.22 11.11
N GLN A 200 -21.67 43.66 10.10
CA GLN A 200 -22.50 44.84 10.17
C GLN A 200 -23.49 44.59 11.31
N GLN A 201 -23.18 45.14 12.49
CA GLN A 201 -24.16 45.39 13.50
C GLN A 201 -25.03 46.53 12.96
N GLY A 202 -26.33 46.33 12.99
CA GLY A 202 -27.30 47.39 12.84
C GLY A 202 -27.81 47.59 11.39
N GLY A 203 -28.56 46.60 10.85
CA GLY A 203 -29.66 46.91 9.94
C GLY A 203 -30.88 47.27 10.80
N GLU A 204 -31.38 48.47 10.67
CA GLU A 204 -32.65 48.91 11.23
C GLU A 204 -33.73 47.83 10.97
N LYS A 205 -34.48 47.48 12.00
CA LYS A 205 -35.68 46.62 11.87
C LYS A 205 -36.57 47.23 10.82
N ASP A 206 -36.88 46.43 9.81
CA ASP A 206 -37.78 46.79 8.72
C ASP A 206 -39.14 47.31 9.26
N ALA A 207 -39.71 48.28 8.61
CA ALA A 207 -40.95 48.91 9.01
C ALA A 207 -42.09 47.89 9.28
N ASP A 208 -42.13 46.81 8.50
CA ASP A 208 -43.07 45.70 8.65
C ASP A 208 -42.94 44.92 9.96
N THR A 209 -41.71 44.76 10.48
CA THR A 209 -41.48 44.07 11.73
C THR A 209 -41.93 44.92 12.94
N ARG A 210 -41.88 46.25 12.87
CA ARG A 210 -42.42 47.16 13.87
C ARG A 210 -43.93 47.21 13.87
N ALA A 211 -44.61 47.07 12.71
CA ALA A 211 -46.05 47.01 12.63
C ALA A 211 -46.61 45.76 13.30
N ILE A 212 -45.97 44.61 13.10
CA ILE A 212 -46.38 43.31 13.72
C ILE A 212 -46.17 43.32 15.21
N GLU A 213 -45.07 43.91 15.74
CA GLU A 213 -44.81 44.01 17.21
C GLU A 213 -45.86 44.95 17.88
N ALA A 214 -46.36 45.99 17.18
CA ALA A 214 -47.39 46.91 17.70
C ALA A 214 -48.78 46.21 17.79
N ASP A 215 -49.12 45.42 16.80
CA ASP A 215 -50.41 44.66 16.78
C ASP A 215 -50.48 43.56 17.82
N LEU A 216 -49.36 42.96 18.14
CA LEU A 216 -49.26 41.91 19.18
C LEU A 216 -49.27 42.45 20.63
N SER A 217 -49.00 43.77 20.82
CA SER A 217 -48.97 44.41 22.12
C SER A 217 -50.34 45.05 22.50
N ALA A 218 -51.28 45.05 21.58
CA ALA A 218 -52.62 45.71 21.77
C ALA A 218 -53.76 44.73 22.03
N ASN A 219 -53.48 43.41 22.23
CA ASN A 219 -54.50 42.42 22.52
C ASN A 219 -54.28 41.71 23.85
#